data_2beed4962944348004bb05037b2049d1
#
_entry.id   2beed4962944348004bb05037b2049d1
#
_cell.length_a   1.000
_cell.length_b   1.000
_cell.length_c   1.000
_cell.angle_alpha   90.00
_cell.angle_beta   90.00
_cell.angle_gamma   90.00
#
_symmetry.space_group_name_H-M   'P 1'
#
loop_
_entity.id
_entity.type
_entity.pdbx_description
1 polymer ?
#
loop_
_entity_poly.entity_id
_entity_poly.type
_entity_poly.pdbx_seq_one_letter_code
_entity_poly.pdbx_strand_id
1 'polypeptide(L)'
;MTAAIVSGTLIAALIIACAVLIERQRRLKKDVRNLTEQIEDFLNNDKMTPFSLYDNDFAKLQNSVSDLEELVKLEQNKLAAESRKNTEFISDISHQLKTPIAAIKLYCEMDNETKPSPHNTKELELISKMESLVYQLLRLEKIKTGDIYCEDYKCCDLSALIKGIISDFKPFYPNKTFSVIGESKMRCSINWIGEAVSNVIKNACEHTADDGCIKVEISDTGHASIIKISDNGGGADEDDLKNIFIRFYKSKESSEKSTGIGLAIAKAVVERHHGVISAENQGDGLALSICLPHIEANEII
;
A
#
# COMPACT_ATOMS: atom_id res chain seq x y z
N MET A 1 -74.83 23.50 -25.43
CA MET A 1 -74.52 22.08 -25.15
C MET A 1 -73.23 21.60 -25.81
N THR A 2 -72.97 21.89 -27.05
CA THR A 2 -71.78 21.45 -27.82
C THR A 2 -70.44 21.94 -27.22
N ALA A 3 -70.37 23.20 -26.81
CA ALA A 3 -69.13 23.79 -26.23
C ALA A 3 -68.74 23.14 -24.88
N ALA A 4 -69.72 22.79 -24.04
CA ALA A 4 -69.45 22.11 -22.77
C ALA A 4 -68.93 20.66 -22.93
N ILE A 5 -69.41 19.98 -23.98
CA ILE A 5 -68.94 18.62 -24.31
C ILE A 5 -67.52 18.66 -24.83
N VAL A 6 -67.21 19.63 -25.71
CA VAL A 6 -65.84 19.83 -26.26
C VAL A 6 -64.86 20.21 -25.14
N SER A 7 -65.18 21.07 -24.22
CA SER A 7 -64.29 21.39 -23.10
C SER A 7 -64.06 20.24 -22.17
N GLY A 8 -65.11 19.40 -21.89
CA GLY A 8 -64.99 18.19 -21.09
C GLY A 8 -64.03 17.15 -21.70
N THR A 9 -64.12 16.92 -23.04
CA THR A 9 -63.23 16.00 -23.73
C THR A 9 -61.78 16.50 -23.74
N LEU A 10 -61.57 17.79 -23.87
CA LEU A 10 -60.24 18.39 -23.85
C LEU A 10 -59.56 18.24 -22.46
N ILE A 11 -60.34 18.48 -21.40
CA ILE A 11 -59.85 18.32 -20.02
C ILE A 11 -59.51 16.80 -19.76
N ALA A 12 -60.37 15.89 -20.17
CA ALA A 12 -60.10 14.47 -20.02
C ALA A 12 -58.85 14.01 -20.78
N ALA A 13 -58.65 14.52 -22.01
CA ALA A 13 -57.43 14.25 -22.81
C ALA A 13 -56.18 14.78 -22.09
N LEU A 14 -56.25 15.98 -21.47
CA LEU A 14 -55.16 16.61 -20.76
C LEU A 14 -54.78 15.78 -19.52
N ILE A 15 -55.80 15.32 -18.77
CA ILE A 15 -55.58 14.46 -17.57
C ILE A 15 -54.89 13.12 -17.97
N ILE A 16 -55.33 12.50 -19.05
CA ILE A 16 -54.73 11.28 -19.56
C ILE A 16 -53.29 11.54 -20.00
N ALA A 17 -53.01 12.62 -20.72
CA ALA A 17 -51.67 13.01 -21.11
C ALA A 17 -50.74 13.24 -19.89
N CYS A 18 -51.23 13.97 -18.87
CA CYS A 18 -50.51 14.18 -17.63
C CYS A 18 -50.24 12.84 -16.90
N ALA A 19 -51.20 11.95 -16.83
CA ALA A 19 -51.02 10.64 -16.19
C ALA A 19 -49.95 9.79 -16.93
N VAL A 20 -49.97 9.78 -18.24
CA VAL A 20 -48.96 9.10 -19.08
C VAL A 20 -47.56 9.69 -18.87
N LEU A 21 -47.46 11.01 -18.81
CA LEU A 21 -46.18 11.70 -18.57
C LEU A 21 -45.63 11.38 -17.17
N ILE A 22 -46.49 11.40 -16.15
CA ILE A 22 -46.09 11.05 -14.77
C ILE A 22 -45.63 9.59 -14.70
N GLU A 23 -46.34 8.68 -15.34
CA GLU A 23 -45.97 7.27 -15.38
C GLU A 23 -44.62 7.06 -16.09
N ARG A 24 -44.42 7.74 -17.25
CA ARG A 24 -43.15 7.71 -17.98
C ARG A 24 -42.00 8.26 -17.14
N GLN A 25 -42.21 9.35 -16.41
CA GLN A 25 -41.21 9.93 -15.52
C GLN A 25 -40.86 9.01 -14.35
N ARG A 26 -41.86 8.34 -13.77
CA ARG A 26 -41.65 7.35 -12.70
C ARG A 26 -40.83 6.15 -13.18
N ARG A 27 -41.13 5.62 -14.36
CA ARG A 27 -40.36 4.52 -14.97
C ARG A 27 -38.92 4.94 -15.19
N LEU A 28 -38.68 6.09 -15.82
CA LEU A 28 -37.34 6.58 -16.07
C LEU A 28 -36.52 6.76 -14.77
N LYS A 29 -37.13 7.31 -13.72
CA LYS A 29 -36.47 7.41 -12.40
C LYS A 29 -36.11 6.06 -11.82
N LYS A 30 -36.98 5.06 -11.97
CA LYS A 30 -36.71 3.70 -11.50
C LYS A 30 -35.56 3.06 -12.27
N ASP A 31 -35.55 3.22 -13.59
CA ASP A 31 -34.51 2.65 -14.47
C ASP A 31 -33.14 3.28 -14.18
N VAL A 32 -33.07 4.60 -14.00
CA VAL A 32 -31.84 5.29 -13.60
C VAL A 32 -31.34 4.82 -12.25
N ARG A 33 -32.24 4.65 -11.26
CA ARG A 33 -31.86 4.16 -9.94
C ARG A 33 -31.29 2.74 -10.00
N ASN A 34 -31.94 1.86 -10.75
CA ASN A 34 -31.45 0.49 -10.94
C ASN A 34 -30.07 0.46 -11.59
N LEU A 35 -29.81 1.33 -12.59
CA LEU A 35 -28.50 1.40 -13.22
C LEU A 35 -27.43 1.93 -12.25
N THR A 36 -27.77 2.91 -11.41
CA THR A 36 -26.86 3.40 -10.38
C THR A 36 -26.49 2.29 -9.40
N GLU A 37 -27.48 1.52 -8.91
CA GLU A 37 -27.25 0.37 -8.02
C GLU A 37 -26.39 -0.71 -8.70
N GLN A 38 -26.55 -0.96 -10.00
CA GLN A 38 -25.72 -1.90 -10.76
C GLN A 38 -24.26 -1.41 -10.89
N ILE A 39 -24.04 -0.12 -11.14
CA ILE A 39 -22.70 0.47 -11.18
C ILE A 39 -22.03 0.40 -9.81
N GLU A 40 -22.77 0.67 -8.73
CA GLU A 40 -22.26 0.51 -7.36
C GLU A 40 -21.90 -0.96 -7.04
N ASP A 41 -22.72 -1.91 -7.50
CA ASP A 41 -22.44 -3.35 -7.39
C ASP A 41 -21.17 -3.75 -8.16
N PHE A 42 -20.94 -3.15 -9.34
CA PHE A 42 -19.70 -3.37 -10.08
C PHE A 42 -18.47 -2.82 -9.32
N LEU A 43 -18.57 -1.60 -8.79
CA LEU A 43 -17.46 -0.96 -8.08
C LEU A 43 -17.10 -1.67 -6.76
N ASN A 44 -18.08 -2.22 -6.05
CA ASN A 44 -17.88 -2.83 -4.73
C ASN A 44 -17.71 -4.35 -4.78
N ASN A 45 -18.38 -5.02 -5.71
CA ASN A 45 -18.50 -6.48 -5.75
C ASN A 45 -18.06 -7.09 -7.09
N ASP A 46 -17.48 -6.30 -8.00
CA ASP A 46 -17.00 -6.74 -9.33
C ASP A 46 -18.11 -7.42 -10.18
N LYS A 47 -19.37 -7.06 -9.92
CA LYS A 47 -20.53 -7.65 -10.57
C LYS A 47 -20.98 -6.82 -11.77
N MET A 48 -20.80 -7.36 -12.96
CA MET A 48 -21.07 -6.64 -14.21
C MET A 48 -22.56 -6.34 -14.42
N THR A 49 -22.82 -5.16 -15.00
CA THR A 49 -24.16 -4.75 -15.44
C THR A 49 -24.64 -5.66 -16.57
N PRO A 50 -25.84 -6.26 -16.46
CA PRO A 50 -26.36 -7.15 -17.51
C PRO A 50 -26.66 -6.38 -18.79
N PHE A 51 -26.32 -6.98 -19.92
CA PHE A 51 -26.63 -6.44 -21.25
C PHE A 51 -28.14 -6.43 -21.50
N SER A 52 -28.67 -5.32 -22.02
CA SER A 52 -30.09 -5.17 -22.35
C SER A 52 -30.38 -5.51 -23.82
N LEU A 53 -31.40 -6.33 -24.06
CA LEU A 53 -31.87 -6.70 -25.40
C LEU A 53 -32.94 -5.74 -25.98
N TYR A 54 -33.36 -4.72 -25.21
CA TYR A 54 -34.33 -3.74 -25.64
C TYR A 54 -33.69 -2.70 -26.56
N ASP A 55 -34.46 -2.19 -27.54
CA ASP A 55 -34.03 -1.12 -28.44
C ASP A 55 -34.69 0.20 -28.02
N ASN A 56 -34.18 0.78 -26.94
CA ASN A 56 -34.53 2.12 -26.48
C ASN A 56 -33.29 2.87 -26.01
N ASP A 57 -33.38 4.17 -25.85
CA ASP A 57 -32.23 5.01 -25.50
C ASP A 57 -31.63 4.67 -24.13
N PHE A 58 -32.45 4.20 -23.19
CA PHE A 58 -31.98 3.76 -21.88
C PHE A 58 -31.22 2.44 -21.98
N ALA A 59 -31.68 1.50 -22.77
CA ALA A 59 -30.98 0.25 -23.04
C ALA A 59 -29.62 0.48 -23.73
N LYS A 60 -29.54 1.44 -24.65
CA LYS A 60 -28.25 1.87 -25.24
C LYS A 60 -27.28 2.40 -24.20
N LEU A 61 -27.79 3.22 -23.26
CA LEU A 61 -26.96 3.69 -22.13
C LEU A 61 -26.50 2.55 -21.25
N GLN A 62 -27.38 1.64 -20.88
CA GLN A 62 -27.04 0.46 -20.06
C GLN A 62 -25.98 -0.41 -20.77
N ASN A 63 -26.13 -0.65 -22.06
CA ASN A 63 -25.14 -1.42 -22.84
C ASN A 63 -23.80 -0.70 -22.92
N SER A 64 -23.80 0.64 -23.09
CA SER A 64 -22.55 1.43 -23.06
C SER A 64 -21.85 1.36 -21.70
N VAL A 65 -22.60 1.30 -20.60
CA VAL A 65 -22.03 1.09 -19.25
C VAL A 65 -21.43 -0.31 -19.15
N SER A 66 -22.14 -1.34 -19.60
CA SER A 66 -21.64 -2.72 -19.62
C SER A 66 -20.36 -2.86 -20.45
N ASP A 67 -20.28 -2.20 -21.62
CA ASP A 67 -19.07 -2.19 -22.47
C ASP A 67 -17.90 -1.50 -21.77
N LEU A 68 -18.16 -0.39 -21.04
CA LEU A 68 -17.13 0.30 -20.25
C LEU A 68 -16.64 -0.56 -19.08
N GLU A 69 -17.53 -1.24 -18.36
CA GLU A 69 -17.17 -2.18 -17.29
C GLU A 69 -16.29 -3.32 -17.82
N GLU A 70 -16.62 -3.87 -19.00
CA GLU A 70 -15.83 -4.91 -19.65
C GLU A 70 -14.43 -4.39 -20.02
N LEU A 71 -14.32 -3.18 -20.57
CA LEU A 71 -13.04 -2.55 -20.89
C LEU A 71 -12.20 -2.30 -19.63
N VAL A 72 -12.81 -1.80 -18.55
CA VAL A 72 -12.13 -1.58 -17.26
C VAL A 72 -11.60 -2.91 -16.71
N LYS A 73 -12.41 -3.95 -16.72
CA LYS A 73 -12.02 -5.28 -16.25
C LYS A 73 -10.91 -5.91 -17.09
N LEU A 74 -10.99 -5.74 -18.42
CA LEU A 74 -9.94 -6.19 -19.33
C LEU A 74 -8.61 -5.49 -19.05
N GLU A 75 -8.63 -4.18 -18.80
CA GLU A 75 -7.43 -3.41 -18.50
C GLU A 75 -6.85 -3.76 -17.13
N GLN A 76 -7.69 -3.93 -16.10
CA GLN A 76 -7.28 -4.43 -14.80
C GLN A 76 -6.61 -5.81 -14.89
N ASN A 77 -7.19 -6.73 -15.66
CA ASN A 77 -6.61 -8.05 -15.87
C ASN A 77 -5.26 -8.01 -16.61
N LYS A 78 -5.09 -7.10 -17.59
CA LYS A 78 -3.81 -6.90 -18.26
C LYS A 78 -2.76 -6.37 -17.30
N LEU A 79 -3.09 -5.33 -16.51
CA LEU A 79 -2.19 -4.78 -15.50
C LEU A 79 -1.79 -5.81 -14.45
N ALA A 80 -2.74 -6.62 -13.98
CA ALA A 80 -2.48 -7.71 -13.05
C ALA A 80 -1.56 -8.79 -13.65
N ALA A 81 -1.79 -9.15 -14.92
CA ALA A 81 -0.95 -10.13 -15.64
C ALA A 81 0.47 -9.59 -15.86
N GLU A 82 0.62 -8.30 -16.21
CA GLU A 82 1.92 -7.66 -16.36
C GLU A 82 2.67 -7.56 -15.04
N SER A 83 1.96 -7.20 -13.96
CA SER A 83 2.51 -7.19 -12.61
C SER A 83 3.01 -8.56 -12.18
N ARG A 84 2.23 -9.63 -12.41
CA ARG A 84 2.64 -11.02 -12.13
C ARG A 84 3.89 -11.42 -12.91
N LYS A 85 3.94 -11.15 -14.23
CA LYS A 85 5.11 -11.44 -15.06
C LYS A 85 6.35 -10.72 -14.56
N ASN A 86 6.21 -9.45 -14.15
CA ASN A 86 7.33 -8.68 -13.61
C ASN A 86 7.85 -9.30 -12.30
N THR A 87 6.96 -9.79 -11.46
CA THR A 87 7.30 -10.46 -10.20
C THR A 87 8.00 -11.79 -10.43
N GLU A 88 7.47 -12.63 -11.31
CA GLU A 88 8.10 -13.91 -11.71
C GLU A 88 9.50 -13.64 -12.26
N PHE A 89 9.65 -12.68 -13.15
CA PHE A 89 10.95 -12.28 -13.71
C PHE A 89 11.96 -11.84 -12.65
N ILE A 90 11.54 -11.00 -11.69
CA ILE A 90 12.40 -10.56 -10.59
C ILE A 90 12.76 -11.72 -9.67
N SER A 91 11.81 -12.62 -9.39
CA SER A 91 12.05 -13.83 -8.60
C SER A 91 13.09 -14.72 -9.27
N ASP A 92 12.94 -14.99 -10.57
CA ASP A 92 13.85 -15.84 -11.34
C ASP A 92 15.26 -15.24 -11.39
N ILE A 93 15.38 -13.94 -11.70
CA ILE A 93 16.69 -13.25 -11.71
C ILE A 93 17.34 -13.34 -10.34
N SER A 94 16.58 -13.14 -9.29
CA SER A 94 17.12 -13.14 -7.94
C SER A 94 17.62 -14.53 -7.52
N HIS A 95 16.89 -15.59 -7.90
CA HIS A 95 17.37 -16.95 -7.70
C HIS A 95 18.63 -17.25 -8.51
N GLN A 96 18.70 -16.78 -9.77
CA GLN A 96 19.87 -16.95 -10.63
C GLN A 96 21.07 -16.10 -10.19
N LEU A 97 20.85 -14.94 -9.55
CA LEU A 97 21.93 -14.11 -8.99
C LEU A 97 22.45 -14.66 -7.66
N LYS A 98 21.59 -15.25 -6.82
CA LYS A 98 22.01 -15.79 -5.52
C LYS A 98 23.12 -16.84 -5.64
N THR A 99 23.02 -17.71 -6.64
CA THR A 99 24.00 -18.80 -6.85
C THR A 99 25.39 -18.27 -7.21
N PRO A 100 25.61 -17.42 -8.23
CA PRO A 100 26.95 -16.89 -8.55
C PRO A 100 27.48 -15.97 -7.45
N ILE A 101 26.64 -15.21 -6.76
CA ILE A 101 27.06 -14.37 -5.63
C ILE A 101 27.60 -15.25 -4.50
N ALA A 102 26.88 -16.34 -4.15
CA ALA A 102 27.35 -17.29 -3.14
C ALA A 102 28.67 -17.98 -3.53
N ALA A 103 28.85 -18.30 -4.82
CA ALA A 103 30.09 -18.87 -5.32
C ALA A 103 31.27 -17.87 -5.23
N ILE A 104 31.07 -16.61 -5.64
CA ILE A 104 32.09 -15.55 -5.54
C ILE A 104 32.44 -15.32 -4.06
N LYS A 105 31.45 -15.26 -3.18
CA LYS A 105 31.65 -15.12 -1.73
C LYS A 105 32.56 -16.22 -1.18
N LEU A 106 32.23 -17.49 -1.53
CA LEU A 106 33.05 -18.64 -1.12
C LEU A 106 34.50 -18.55 -1.59
N TYR A 107 34.74 -18.16 -2.86
CA TYR A 107 36.10 -17.96 -3.38
C TYR A 107 36.83 -16.84 -2.62
N CYS A 108 36.19 -15.70 -2.39
CA CYS A 108 36.79 -14.62 -1.60
C CYS A 108 37.09 -15.02 -0.17
N GLU A 109 36.23 -15.83 0.47
CA GLU A 109 36.46 -16.37 1.82
C GLU A 109 37.69 -17.31 1.83
N MET A 110 37.78 -18.23 0.86
CA MET A 110 38.94 -19.13 0.74
C MET A 110 40.25 -18.38 0.49
N ASP A 111 40.23 -17.36 -0.36
CA ASP A 111 41.40 -16.51 -0.61
C ASP A 111 41.79 -15.68 0.62
N ASN A 112 40.84 -15.22 1.39
CA ASN A 112 41.08 -14.46 2.62
C ASN A 112 41.68 -15.32 3.74
N GLU A 113 41.28 -16.61 3.85
CA GLU A 113 41.88 -17.56 4.78
C GLU A 113 43.35 -17.87 4.42
N THR A 114 43.68 -17.91 3.14
CA THR A 114 45.03 -18.24 2.67
C THR A 114 45.96 -17.03 2.67
N LYS A 115 45.48 -15.85 2.29
CA LYS A 115 46.20 -14.57 2.27
C LYS A 115 45.30 -13.40 2.58
N PRO A 116 45.06 -13.07 3.87
CA PRO A 116 44.26 -11.93 4.22
C PRO A 116 44.72 -10.64 3.56
N SER A 117 43.82 -9.99 2.81
CA SER A 117 44.07 -8.76 2.08
C SER A 117 42.93 -7.75 2.35
N PRO A 118 43.23 -6.44 2.47
CA PRO A 118 42.21 -5.42 2.56
C PRO A 118 41.25 -5.41 1.34
N HIS A 119 41.71 -5.89 0.18
CA HIS A 119 40.86 -6.05 -1.01
C HIS A 119 39.81 -7.13 -0.82
N ASN A 120 40.18 -8.31 -0.32
CA ASN A 120 39.28 -9.45 -0.11
C ASN A 120 38.19 -9.09 0.91
N THR A 121 38.53 -8.33 1.97
CA THR A 121 37.55 -7.87 2.96
C THR A 121 36.51 -6.96 2.32
N LYS A 122 36.96 -6.03 1.44
CA LYS A 122 36.06 -5.10 0.73
C LYS A 122 35.18 -5.82 -0.30
N GLU A 123 35.71 -6.85 -0.97
CA GLU A 123 34.95 -7.69 -1.90
C GLU A 123 33.85 -8.47 -1.17
N LEU A 124 34.13 -9.06 -0.01
CA LEU A 124 33.14 -9.74 0.84
C LEU A 124 32.04 -8.79 1.33
N GLU A 125 32.39 -7.55 1.70
CA GLU A 125 31.41 -6.52 2.06
C GLU A 125 30.48 -6.16 0.88
N LEU A 126 31.03 -6.02 -0.33
CA LEU A 126 30.26 -5.74 -1.53
C LEU A 126 29.33 -6.89 -1.90
N ILE A 127 29.80 -8.13 -1.78
CA ILE A 127 29.01 -9.34 -2.04
C ILE A 127 27.84 -9.41 -1.03
N SER A 128 28.10 -9.21 0.27
CA SER A 128 27.08 -9.19 1.30
C SER A 128 26.04 -8.09 1.06
N LYS A 129 26.46 -6.93 0.56
CA LYS A 129 25.56 -5.86 0.14
C LYS A 129 24.70 -6.26 -1.05
N MET A 130 25.25 -6.95 -2.05
CA MET A 130 24.49 -7.45 -3.20
C MET A 130 23.47 -8.51 -2.77
N GLU A 131 23.83 -9.47 -1.91
CA GLU A 131 22.90 -10.46 -1.34
C GLU A 131 21.73 -9.78 -0.63
N SER A 132 22.02 -8.78 0.19
CA SER A 132 21.00 -7.99 0.90
C SER A 132 20.04 -7.27 -0.05
N LEU A 133 20.57 -6.63 -1.11
CA LEU A 133 19.77 -5.93 -2.12
C LEU A 133 18.83 -6.88 -2.86
N VAL A 134 19.35 -8.02 -3.31
CA VAL A 134 18.55 -9.05 -3.99
C VAL A 134 17.43 -9.56 -3.08
N TYR A 135 17.75 -9.85 -1.82
CA TYR A 135 16.78 -10.31 -0.84
C TYR A 135 15.67 -9.28 -0.58
N GLN A 136 16.05 -7.99 -0.38
CA GLN A 136 15.11 -6.91 -0.16
C GLN A 136 14.20 -6.68 -1.37
N LEU A 137 14.74 -6.77 -2.60
CA LEU A 137 13.98 -6.62 -3.83
C LEU A 137 12.93 -7.73 -3.98
N LEU A 138 13.35 -9.00 -3.76
CA LEU A 138 12.42 -10.13 -3.76
C LEU A 138 11.30 -9.98 -2.74
N ARG A 139 11.66 -9.53 -1.54
CA ARG A 139 10.71 -9.33 -0.46
C ARG A 139 9.69 -8.24 -0.79
N LEU A 140 10.14 -7.14 -1.39
CA LEU A 140 9.26 -6.07 -1.85
C LEU A 140 8.28 -6.54 -2.94
N GLU A 141 8.73 -7.39 -3.86
CA GLU A 141 7.84 -7.93 -4.90
C GLU A 141 6.80 -8.91 -4.33
N LYS A 142 7.20 -9.79 -3.41
CA LYS A 142 6.25 -10.66 -2.70
C LYS A 142 5.15 -9.89 -1.95
N ILE A 143 5.50 -8.76 -1.34
CA ILE A 143 4.53 -7.88 -0.69
C ILE A 143 3.51 -7.36 -1.71
N LYS A 144 3.96 -6.94 -2.88
CA LYS A 144 3.10 -6.35 -3.92
C LYS A 144 2.15 -7.37 -4.57
N THR A 145 2.60 -8.60 -4.77
CA THR A 145 1.79 -9.65 -5.42
C THR A 145 0.72 -10.26 -4.54
N GLY A 146 0.68 -9.89 -3.26
CA GLY A 146 -0.33 -10.39 -2.36
C GLY A 146 -0.04 -11.76 -1.75
N ASP A 147 1.18 -12.28 -1.89
CA ASP A 147 1.66 -13.49 -1.18
C ASP A 147 1.77 -13.29 0.33
N ILE A 148 1.34 -12.13 0.83
CA ILE A 148 1.12 -11.91 2.26
C ILE A 148 -0.25 -12.51 2.59
N TYR A 149 -0.23 -13.76 3.04
CA TYR A 149 -1.45 -14.47 3.40
C TYR A 149 -2.17 -13.79 4.57
N CYS A 150 -3.49 -13.61 4.41
CA CYS A 150 -4.40 -13.15 5.48
C CYS A 150 -4.41 -14.10 6.70
N GLU A 151 -3.84 -15.30 6.57
CA GLU A 151 -3.75 -16.32 7.61
C GLU A 151 -2.91 -15.90 8.84
N ASP A 152 -2.02 -14.90 8.70
CA ASP A 152 -1.14 -14.41 9.78
C ASP A 152 -1.69 -13.20 10.56
N TYR A 153 -2.94 -12.78 10.30
CA TYR A 153 -3.53 -11.65 11.02
C TYR A 153 -3.92 -12.06 12.45
N LYS A 154 -3.17 -11.57 13.43
CA LYS A 154 -3.37 -11.83 14.87
C LYS A 154 -3.58 -10.52 15.62
N CYS A 155 -4.21 -10.60 16.79
CA CYS A 155 -4.26 -9.46 17.70
C CYS A 155 -2.84 -9.14 18.16
N CYS A 156 -2.36 -7.94 17.85
CA CYS A 156 -1.02 -7.44 18.14
C CYS A 156 -1.10 -6.26 19.11
N ASP A 157 -0.30 -6.31 20.15
CA ASP A 157 0.00 -5.14 20.98
C ASP A 157 1.18 -4.39 20.33
N LEU A 158 0.88 -3.25 19.71
CA LEU A 158 1.88 -2.46 18.98
C LEU A 158 2.97 -1.91 19.91
N SER A 159 2.64 -1.57 21.16
CA SER A 159 3.63 -1.10 22.14
C SER A 159 4.64 -2.20 22.49
N ALA A 160 4.15 -3.42 22.70
CA ALA A 160 5.01 -4.56 22.99
C ALA A 160 5.90 -4.91 21.78
N LEU A 161 5.33 -4.93 20.58
CA LEU A 161 6.06 -5.18 19.32
C LEU A 161 7.20 -4.16 19.13
N ILE A 162 6.90 -2.86 19.26
CA ILE A 162 7.86 -1.78 19.04
C ILE A 162 8.97 -1.79 20.10
N LYS A 163 8.64 -2.06 21.37
CA LYS A 163 9.64 -2.22 22.42
C LYS A 163 10.57 -3.40 22.17
N GLY A 164 10.06 -4.51 21.62
CA GLY A 164 10.86 -5.64 21.18
C GLY A 164 11.86 -5.23 20.09
N ILE A 165 11.36 -4.59 19.02
CA ILE A 165 12.20 -4.09 17.92
C ILE A 165 13.31 -3.15 18.45
N ILE A 166 12.96 -2.19 19.28
CA ILE A 166 13.95 -1.27 19.88
C ILE A 166 15.00 -2.02 20.70
N SER A 167 14.60 -3.07 21.43
CA SER A 167 15.53 -3.91 22.18
C SER A 167 16.57 -4.57 21.28
N ASP A 168 16.18 -4.96 20.05
CA ASP A 168 17.08 -5.54 19.06
C ASP A 168 18.03 -4.50 18.45
N PHE A 169 17.62 -3.23 18.37
CA PHE A 169 18.47 -2.13 17.86
C PHE A 169 19.47 -1.58 18.88
N LYS A 170 19.14 -1.59 20.17
CA LYS A 170 19.98 -1.03 21.25
C LYS A 170 21.44 -1.52 21.26
N PRO A 171 21.76 -2.80 21.02
CA PRO A 171 23.15 -3.25 20.99
C PRO A 171 23.98 -2.62 19.87
N PHE A 172 23.35 -2.25 18.74
CA PHE A 172 24.00 -1.63 17.58
C PHE A 172 24.11 -0.10 17.71
N TYR A 173 23.25 0.49 18.55
CA TYR A 173 23.17 1.95 18.77
C TYR A 173 23.16 2.27 20.28
N PRO A 174 24.23 1.95 21.00
CA PRO A 174 24.23 1.99 22.48
C PRO A 174 24.07 3.40 23.06
N ASN A 175 24.48 4.43 22.33
CA ASN A 175 24.43 5.82 22.78
C ASN A 175 23.11 6.52 22.42
N LYS A 176 22.28 5.94 21.56
CA LYS A 176 21.01 6.55 21.16
C LYS A 176 19.93 6.40 22.24
N THR A 177 19.13 7.44 22.35
CA THR A 177 17.98 7.43 23.27
C THR A 177 16.71 7.03 22.53
N PHE A 178 16.04 6.02 23.05
CA PHE A 178 14.76 5.55 22.51
C PHE A 178 13.64 5.77 23.54
N SER A 179 12.54 6.37 23.12
CA SER A 179 11.33 6.52 23.93
C SER A 179 10.10 5.99 23.19
N VAL A 180 9.22 5.28 23.91
CA VAL A 180 7.94 4.76 23.39
C VAL A 180 6.83 5.25 24.29
N ILE A 181 5.84 5.94 23.72
CA ILE A 181 4.72 6.55 24.44
C ILE A 181 3.42 6.08 23.78
N GLY A 182 2.42 5.74 24.60
CA GLY A 182 1.13 5.29 24.14
C GLY A 182 1.05 3.79 23.89
N GLU A 183 -0.15 3.34 23.55
CA GLU A 183 -0.47 1.94 23.29
C GLU A 183 -1.63 1.85 22.31
N SER A 184 -1.68 0.78 21.53
CA SER A 184 -2.82 0.38 20.71
C SER A 184 -2.75 -1.12 20.44
N LYS A 185 -3.92 -1.73 20.26
CA LYS A 185 -4.07 -3.14 19.88
C LYS A 185 -4.89 -3.24 18.63
N MET A 186 -4.37 -3.97 17.64
CA MET A 186 -5.06 -4.18 16.38
C MET A 186 -4.82 -5.58 15.83
N ARG A 187 -5.65 -6.01 14.88
CA ARG A 187 -5.39 -7.22 14.11
C ARG A 187 -4.50 -6.88 12.92
N CYS A 188 -3.33 -7.51 12.85
CA CYS A 188 -2.40 -7.32 11.73
C CYS A 188 -1.46 -8.53 11.60
N SER A 189 -0.72 -8.59 10.51
CA SER A 189 0.41 -9.49 10.41
C SER A 189 1.59 -8.91 11.21
N ILE A 190 1.88 -9.54 12.36
CA ILE A 190 2.91 -9.09 13.31
C ILE A 190 4.28 -9.02 12.62
N ASN A 191 4.61 -10.01 11.80
CA ASN A 191 5.90 -10.08 11.10
C ASN A 191 6.07 -8.92 10.12
N TRP A 192 5.05 -8.64 9.32
CA TRP A 192 5.12 -7.59 8.31
C TRP A 192 5.07 -6.19 8.91
N ILE A 193 4.19 -5.94 9.89
CA ILE A 193 4.16 -4.65 10.59
C ILE A 193 5.47 -4.44 11.37
N GLY A 194 5.99 -5.50 12.01
CA GLY A 194 7.30 -5.46 12.66
C GLY A 194 8.42 -5.06 11.70
N GLU A 195 8.41 -5.58 10.47
CA GLU A 195 9.37 -5.21 9.44
C GLU A 195 9.22 -3.76 8.99
N ALA A 196 7.98 -3.29 8.74
CA ALA A 196 7.75 -1.91 8.35
C ALA A 196 8.28 -0.94 9.43
N VAL A 197 7.93 -1.18 10.69
CA VAL A 197 8.41 -0.38 11.83
C VAL A 197 9.93 -0.47 11.97
N SER A 198 10.52 -1.65 11.83
CA SER A 198 11.96 -1.87 11.88
C SER A 198 12.71 -1.05 10.82
N ASN A 199 12.20 -1.02 9.58
CA ASN A 199 12.77 -0.22 8.51
C ASN A 199 12.71 1.29 8.79
N VAL A 200 11.61 1.77 9.40
CA VAL A 200 11.48 3.18 9.80
C VAL A 200 12.42 3.52 10.96
N ILE A 201 12.47 2.69 12.00
CA ILE A 201 13.40 2.87 13.14
C ILE A 201 14.85 2.84 12.66
N LYS A 202 15.20 1.90 11.76
CA LYS A 202 16.53 1.83 11.17
C LYS A 202 16.90 3.12 10.45
N ASN A 203 15.98 3.64 9.64
CA ASN A 203 16.17 4.91 8.94
C ASN A 203 16.43 6.05 9.93
N ALA A 204 15.63 6.18 10.99
CA ALA A 204 15.84 7.17 12.04
C ALA A 204 17.20 7.00 12.73
N CYS A 205 17.64 5.75 12.98
CA CYS A 205 18.96 5.48 13.56
C CYS A 205 20.12 5.86 12.63
N GLU A 206 19.99 5.65 11.33
CA GLU A 206 21.04 5.92 10.34
C GLU A 206 21.20 7.41 10.05
N HIS A 207 20.13 8.20 10.21
CA HIS A 207 20.11 9.64 9.93
C HIS A 207 20.28 10.54 11.16
N THR A 208 20.42 9.99 12.36
CA THR A 208 20.71 10.75 13.56
C THR A 208 22.17 10.61 13.98
N ALA A 209 22.70 11.59 14.74
CA ALA A 209 24.01 11.50 15.38
C ALA A 209 24.09 10.34 16.39
N ASP A 210 25.30 9.95 16.80
CA ASP A 210 25.50 8.80 17.70
C ASP A 210 24.72 8.90 19.02
N ASP A 211 24.53 10.12 19.54
CA ASP A 211 23.75 10.46 20.73
C ASP A 211 22.29 10.87 20.41
N GLY A 212 21.83 10.58 19.18
CA GLY A 212 20.53 10.97 18.68
C GLY A 212 19.36 10.41 19.48
N CYS A 213 18.22 11.09 19.37
CA CYS A 213 16.99 10.73 20.06
C CYS A 213 15.93 10.26 19.06
N ILE A 214 15.35 9.09 19.32
CA ILE A 214 14.28 8.51 18.52
C ILE A 214 13.06 8.32 19.42
N LYS A 215 11.97 9.00 19.05
CA LYS A 215 10.71 8.97 19.79
C LYS A 215 9.65 8.22 18.98
N VAL A 216 8.99 7.25 19.59
CA VAL A 216 7.85 6.55 19.01
C VAL A 216 6.59 6.88 19.82
N GLU A 217 5.60 7.43 19.15
CA GLU A 217 4.29 7.76 19.71
C GLU A 217 3.22 6.87 19.06
N ILE A 218 2.45 6.17 19.89
CA ILE A 218 1.38 5.28 19.47
C ILE A 218 0.07 5.88 19.95
N SER A 219 -0.88 6.04 19.04
CA SER A 219 -2.23 6.49 19.39
C SER A 219 -3.29 5.63 18.74
N ASP A 220 -4.41 5.47 19.41
CA ASP A 220 -5.58 4.76 18.94
C ASP A 220 -6.74 5.74 18.78
N THR A 221 -7.32 5.81 17.58
CA THR A 221 -8.47 6.68 17.29
C THR A 221 -9.81 5.94 17.41
N GLY A 222 -9.80 4.65 17.78
CA GLY A 222 -10.95 3.75 17.75
C GLY A 222 -11.23 3.15 16.37
N HIS A 223 -10.79 3.80 15.29
CA HIS A 223 -10.92 3.32 13.91
C HIS A 223 -9.58 3.01 13.25
N ALA A 224 -8.49 3.53 13.79
CA ALA A 224 -7.15 3.32 13.29
C ALA A 224 -6.11 3.42 14.40
N SER A 225 -5.03 2.66 14.26
CA SER A 225 -3.81 2.80 15.05
C SER A 225 -2.83 3.69 14.30
N ILE A 226 -2.26 4.68 14.97
CA ILE A 226 -1.25 5.57 14.39
C ILE A 226 0.07 5.35 15.13
N ILE A 227 1.14 5.08 14.39
CA ILE A 227 2.51 4.97 14.91
C ILE A 227 3.30 6.12 14.28
N LYS A 228 3.74 7.06 15.11
CA LYS A 228 4.59 8.18 14.69
C LYS A 228 5.99 7.95 15.24
N ILE A 229 6.98 7.91 14.35
CA ILE A 229 8.40 7.73 14.67
C ILE A 229 9.11 9.00 14.25
N SER A 230 9.66 9.73 15.21
CA SER A 230 10.38 10.97 14.99
C SER A 230 11.80 10.89 15.52
N ASP A 231 12.70 11.55 14.82
CA ASP A 231 14.12 11.68 15.16
C ASP A 231 14.54 13.16 15.26
N ASN A 232 15.78 13.40 15.64
CA ASN A 232 16.40 14.72 15.69
C ASN A 232 17.61 14.85 14.73
N GLY A 233 17.51 14.21 13.55
CA GLY A 233 18.60 14.08 12.58
C GLY A 233 18.69 15.20 11.54
N GLY A 234 18.03 16.35 11.73
CA GLY A 234 18.12 17.49 10.81
C GLY A 234 17.01 17.57 9.76
N GLY A 235 16.14 16.56 9.70
CA GLY A 235 15.01 16.54 8.74
C GLY A 235 15.44 16.15 7.33
N ALA A 236 14.64 16.54 6.33
CA ALA A 236 14.85 16.23 4.91
C ALA A 236 14.40 17.41 4.02
N ASP A 237 15.01 17.57 2.86
CA ASP A 237 14.59 18.55 1.87
C ASP A 237 13.20 18.23 1.32
N GLU A 238 12.49 19.24 0.76
CA GLU A 238 11.14 19.02 0.18
C GLU A 238 11.13 17.96 -0.93
N ASP A 239 12.19 17.88 -1.72
CA ASP A 239 12.31 16.88 -2.78
C ASP A 239 12.60 15.50 -2.20
N ASP A 240 13.37 15.41 -1.14
CA ASP A 240 13.61 14.17 -0.40
C ASP A 240 12.31 13.64 0.23
N LEU A 241 11.50 14.51 0.87
CA LEU A 241 10.21 14.13 1.45
C LEU A 241 9.25 13.50 0.42
N LYS A 242 9.24 14.01 -0.81
CA LYS A 242 8.40 13.46 -1.90
C LYS A 242 8.86 12.09 -2.39
N ASN A 243 10.16 11.86 -2.33
CA ASN A 243 10.81 10.71 -2.97
C ASN A 243 11.30 9.63 -2.00
N ILE A 244 11.28 9.89 -0.68
CA ILE A 244 11.84 9.02 0.37
C ILE A 244 11.28 7.58 0.36
N PHE A 245 10.09 7.37 -0.19
CA PHE A 245 9.46 6.06 -0.36
C PHE A 245 9.70 5.41 -1.72
N ILE A 246 10.43 6.08 -2.63
CA ILE A 246 10.78 5.53 -3.95
C ILE A 246 11.93 4.53 -3.78
N ARG A 247 11.86 3.40 -4.49
CA ARG A 247 12.92 2.38 -4.49
C ARG A 247 14.24 2.96 -4.95
N PHE A 248 15.33 2.59 -4.28
CA PHE A 248 16.70 3.02 -4.56
C PHE A 248 16.94 4.53 -4.39
N TYR A 249 15.94 5.27 -3.92
CA TYR A 249 16.12 6.67 -3.63
C TYR A 249 17.03 6.85 -2.42
N LYS A 250 17.97 7.77 -2.53
CA LYS A 250 18.90 8.18 -1.48
C LYS A 250 19.02 9.69 -1.49
N SER A 251 18.91 10.32 -0.33
CA SER A 251 19.30 11.71 -0.17
C SER A 251 20.80 11.87 -0.35
N LYS A 252 21.26 13.09 -0.61
CA LYS A 252 22.69 13.41 -0.77
C LYS A 252 23.51 13.10 0.48
N GLU A 253 22.88 13.08 1.63
CA GLU A 253 23.48 12.83 2.95
C GLU A 253 23.37 11.37 3.41
N SER A 254 22.75 10.52 2.60
CA SER A 254 22.56 9.10 2.93
C SER A 254 23.90 8.36 2.98
N SER A 255 24.06 7.49 3.97
CA SER A 255 25.24 6.64 4.09
C SER A 255 25.41 5.73 2.87
N GLU A 256 26.66 5.46 2.45
CA GLU A 256 26.97 4.50 1.38
C GLU A 256 26.42 3.09 1.69
N LYS A 257 26.18 2.77 2.94
CA LYS A 257 25.68 1.47 3.41
C LYS A 257 24.18 1.30 3.20
N SER A 258 23.41 2.40 3.12
CA SER A 258 21.97 2.32 2.92
C SER A 258 21.63 1.78 1.51
N THR A 259 20.54 1.01 1.37
CA THR A 259 20.13 0.42 0.09
C THR A 259 19.08 1.25 -0.65
N GLY A 260 18.41 2.19 0.05
CA GLY A 260 17.28 2.94 -0.49
C GLY A 260 16.01 2.10 -0.72
N ILE A 261 15.92 0.90 -0.13
CA ILE A 261 14.75 0.00 -0.30
C ILE A 261 13.91 -0.07 0.97
N GLY A 262 14.50 0.18 2.14
CA GLY A 262 13.83 -0.04 3.43
C GLY A 262 12.50 0.71 3.59
N LEU A 263 12.46 2.01 3.27
CA LEU A 263 11.22 2.80 3.34
C LEU A 263 10.21 2.42 2.26
N ALA A 264 10.66 1.96 1.09
CA ALA A 264 9.78 1.42 0.06
C ALA A 264 9.12 0.09 0.51
N ILE A 265 9.84 -0.75 1.26
CA ILE A 265 9.26 -1.95 1.92
C ILE A 265 8.24 -1.52 2.97
N ALA A 266 8.58 -0.57 3.84
CA ALA A 266 7.65 -0.07 4.86
C ALA A 266 6.35 0.43 4.23
N LYS A 267 6.45 1.23 3.15
CA LYS A 267 5.29 1.72 2.41
C LYS A 267 4.46 0.57 1.83
N ALA A 268 5.07 -0.38 1.14
CA ALA A 268 4.37 -1.51 0.53
C ALA A 268 3.63 -2.37 1.59
N VAL A 269 4.25 -2.61 2.75
CA VAL A 269 3.61 -3.32 3.86
C VAL A 269 2.40 -2.56 4.40
N VAL A 270 2.55 -1.25 4.64
CA VAL A 270 1.48 -0.40 5.17
C VAL A 270 0.30 -0.33 4.19
N GLU A 271 0.57 -0.10 2.91
CA GLU A 271 -0.45 -0.09 1.84
C GLU A 271 -1.19 -1.44 1.74
N ARG A 272 -0.48 -2.55 1.92
CA ARG A 272 -1.09 -3.89 1.93
C ARG A 272 -1.99 -4.14 3.14
N HIS A 273 -1.75 -3.42 4.23
CA HIS A 273 -2.64 -3.38 5.41
C HIS A 273 -3.70 -2.28 5.29
N HIS A 274 -3.97 -1.78 4.08
CA HIS A 274 -4.91 -0.69 3.79
C HIS A 274 -4.60 0.61 4.55
N GLY A 275 -3.36 0.75 5.01
CA GLY A 275 -2.87 1.89 5.75
C GLY A 275 -2.22 2.95 4.86
N VAL A 276 -1.79 4.01 5.49
CA VAL A 276 -1.06 5.12 4.84
C VAL A 276 0.20 5.41 5.64
N ILE A 277 1.31 5.63 4.93
CA ILE A 277 2.56 6.12 5.52
C ILE A 277 2.89 7.49 4.93
N SER A 278 3.32 8.42 5.79
CA SER A 278 3.73 9.76 5.40
C SER A 278 5.00 10.20 6.12
N ALA A 279 5.68 11.19 5.55
CA ALA A 279 6.88 11.79 6.11
C ALA A 279 6.70 13.31 6.18
N GLU A 280 7.14 13.91 7.27
CA GLU A 280 7.13 15.37 7.47
C GLU A 280 8.34 15.79 8.31
N ASN A 281 8.81 17.01 8.11
CA ASN A 281 9.80 17.59 9.03
C ASN A 281 9.10 18.03 10.32
N GLN A 282 9.66 17.66 11.44
CA GLN A 282 9.15 18.01 12.77
C GLN A 282 10.27 18.42 13.70
N GLY A 283 10.24 19.68 14.17
CA GLY A 283 11.32 20.23 14.99
C GLY A 283 12.64 20.19 14.24
N ASP A 284 13.66 19.60 14.85
CA ASP A 284 15.00 19.47 14.29
C ASP A 284 15.23 18.12 13.58
N GLY A 285 14.16 17.42 13.17
CA GLY A 285 14.29 16.09 12.57
C GLY A 285 13.15 15.71 11.64
N LEU A 286 13.13 14.43 11.28
CA LEU A 286 12.13 13.81 10.44
C LEU A 286 11.11 13.03 11.28
N ALA A 287 9.84 13.12 10.94
CA ALA A 287 8.78 12.29 11.48
C ALA A 287 8.12 11.45 10.38
N LEU A 288 8.08 10.14 10.60
CA LEU A 288 7.36 9.19 9.76
C LEU A 288 6.13 8.69 10.51
N SER A 289 4.96 8.85 9.89
CA SER A 289 3.67 8.46 10.46
C SER A 289 3.06 7.30 9.69
N ILE A 290 2.75 6.21 10.38
CA ILE A 290 2.08 5.02 9.85
C ILE A 290 0.67 5.02 10.44
N CYS A 291 -0.35 5.08 9.59
CA CYS A 291 -1.76 4.97 9.95
C CYS A 291 -2.32 3.64 9.44
N LEU A 292 -2.82 2.80 10.34
CA LEU A 292 -3.33 1.46 10.03
C LEU A 292 -4.80 1.38 10.47
N PRO A 293 -5.75 1.19 9.55
CA PRO A 293 -7.17 1.08 9.90
C PRO A 293 -7.45 -0.20 10.70
N HIS A 294 -8.42 -0.15 11.60
CA HIS A 294 -8.94 -1.33 12.27
C HIS A 294 -9.94 -2.02 11.32
N ILE A 295 -9.48 -3.10 10.68
CA ILE A 295 -10.30 -3.87 9.74
C ILE A 295 -11.07 -4.94 10.53
N GLU A 296 -12.41 -4.97 10.38
CA GLU A 296 -13.23 -6.03 10.94
C GLU A 296 -12.99 -7.37 10.23
N ALA A 297 -13.22 -8.48 10.96
CA ALA A 297 -12.91 -9.83 10.45
C ALA A 297 -13.65 -10.21 9.15
N ASN A 298 -14.69 -9.48 8.76
CA ASN A 298 -15.50 -9.73 7.56
C ASN A 298 -15.01 -8.97 6.31
N GLU A 299 -14.00 -8.09 6.44
CA GLU A 299 -13.46 -7.27 5.33
C GLU A 299 -12.11 -7.78 4.82
N ILE A 300 -11.61 -8.88 5.40
CA ILE A 300 -10.35 -9.52 4.98
C ILE A 300 -10.70 -10.64 3.99
N ILE A 301 -10.99 -10.29 2.74
CA ILE A 301 -11.17 -11.24 1.63
C ILE A 301 -10.16 -10.89 0.53
#